data_d310495824ed05e04c393b86cf08ecab
#
_entry.id   d310495824ed05e04c393b86cf08ecab
#
_cell.length_a   1.000
_cell.length_b   1.000
_cell.length_c   1.000
_cell.angle_alpha   90.00
_cell.angle_beta   90.00
_cell.angle_gamma   90.00
#
_symmetry.space_group_name_H-M   'P 1'
#
loop_
_entity.id
_entity.type
_entity.pdbx_description
1 polymer ?
#
loop_
_entity_poly.entity_id
_entity_poly.type
_entity_poly.pdbx_seq_one_letter_code
_entity_poly.pdbx_strand_id
1 'polypeptide(L)'
;MNVTLKGSWRRCRSALVSLLVLGVMGVAAPRACADEVAEAARKIGRELGDAVLTVRVVIKTRVVVEGRQMNESENANETVATVVSPEGLAVCALSEVDPSHQLEMMREAGSEYQFEAEVSDLKLIRPDGKELAAEVVVQDKDLDLAVLRPTEKPAEPLTAIDLTQERTPEMLEQLVVLSRLGEVANRAASVTLDRVQAVVQKPRTLYITGVNAWVSGLGCPVFALDGKLVGIVVMRSMPAIAGGPGGGRSSNMPVVLPAADVRGVVEQAAR
;
A
#
# COMPACT_ATOMS: atom_id res chain seq x y z
N MET A 1 -5.89 16.75 90.33
CA MET A 1 -5.20 17.79 89.56
C MET A 1 -5.53 17.52 88.11
N ASN A 2 -6.60 18.18 87.66
CA ASN A 2 -7.17 17.98 86.28
C ASN A 2 -6.44 18.88 85.28
N VAL A 3 -5.93 18.32 84.21
CA VAL A 3 -5.47 19.09 83.06
C VAL A 3 -6.26 18.62 81.84
N THR A 4 -7.17 19.47 81.43
CA THR A 4 -7.96 19.36 80.18
C THR A 4 -7.10 19.80 79.00
N LEU A 5 -6.85 18.93 78.02
CA LEU A 5 -6.35 19.25 76.67
C LEU A 5 -7.53 19.29 75.68
N LYS A 6 -8.01 20.51 75.41
CA LYS A 6 -8.91 20.82 74.29
C LYS A 6 -8.12 21.56 73.22
N GLY A 7 -8.20 21.09 72.01
CA GLY A 7 -7.99 21.93 70.79
C GLY A 7 -6.82 21.61 69.93
N SER A 8 -7.00 20.80 68.85
CA SER A 8 -6.34 21.02 67.55
C SER A 8 -6.79 20.04 66.45
N TRP A 9 -8.07 19.73 66.33
CA TRP A 9 -8.57 18.82 65.27
C TRP A 9 -9.27 19.51 64.10
N ARG A 10 -9.18 20.82 63.98
CA ARG A 10 -9.89 21.58 62.93
C ARG A 10 -9.03 22.05 61.74
N ARG A 11 -7.70 21.87 61.74
CA ARG A 11 -6.81 22.38 60.67
C ARG A 11 -6.29 21.33 59.69
N CYS A 12 -6.52 20.04 59.94
CA CYS A 12 -6.06 18.99 59.01
C CYS A 12 -7.07 18.58 57.92
N ARG A 13 -8.33 19.05 58.00
CA ARG A 13 -9.34 18.67 57.00
C ARG A 13 -9.33 19.52 55.74
N SER A 14 -8.77 20.73 55.74
CA SER A 14 -8.74 21.63 54.61
C SER A 14 -7.55 21.37 53.64
N ALA A 15 -6.45 20.77 54.11
CA ALA A 15 -5.28 20.49 53.31
C ALA A 15 -5.41 19.24 52.45
N LEU A 16 -6.23 18.26 52.85
CA LEU A 16 -6.44 17.01 52.10
C LEU A 16 -7.43 17.15 50.94
N VAL A 17 -8.36 18.11 51.01
CA VAL A 17 -9.32 18.35 49.91
C VAL A 17 -8.68 19.14 48.77
N SER A 18 -7.70 20.02 49.05
CA SER A 18 -7.00 20.81 48.01
C SER A 18 -5.99 19.97 47.18
N LEU A 19 -5.48 18.87 47.73
CA LEU A 19 -4.57 17.98 46.99
C LEU A 19 -5.30 17.03 46.02
N LEU A 20 -6.58 16.73 46.29
CA LEU A 20 -7.38 15.83 45.44
C LEU A 20 -7.93 16.52 44.19
N VAL A 21 -8.04 17.85 44.17
CA VAL A 21 -8.54 18.61 42.99
C VAL A 21 -7.45 18.88 41.96
N LEU A 22 -6.17 18.93 42.35
CA LEU A 22 -5.06 19.08 41.39
C LEU A 22 -4.67 17.78 40.68
N GLY A 23 -5.09 16.61 41.14
CA GLY A 23 -4.77 15.30 40.55
C GLY A 23 -5.64 14.90 39.35
N VAL A 24 -6.75 15.59 39.09
CA VAL A 24 -7.71 15.17 38.04
C VAL A 24 -7.53 15.92 36.70
N MET A 25 -6.75 17.01 36.66
CA MET A 25 -6.53 17.79 35.43
C MET A 25 -5.38 17.28 34.51
N GLY A 26 -4.71 16.17 34.87
CA GLY A 26 -3.48 15.74 34.18
C GLY A 26 -3.61 14.58 33.19
N VAL A 27 -4.80 14.01 32.92
CA VAL A 27 -4.89 12.74 32.16
C VAL A 27 -5.67 12.85 30.83
N ALA A 28 -6.10 14.04 30.41
CA ALA A 28 -6.94 14.18 29.21
C ALA A 28 -6.16 14.43 27.88
N ALA A 29 -4.83 14.61 27.90
CA ALA A 29 -4.09 15.05 26.70
C ALA A 29 -3.63 13.97 25.69
N PRO A 30 -3.38 12.67 26.01
CA PRO A 30 -2.86 11.75 25.00
C PRO A 30 -3.93 11.07 24.13
N ARG A 31 -5.21 11.12 24.50
CA ARG A 31 -6.27 10.46 23.71
C ARG A 31 -6.70 11.25 22.47
N ALA A 32 -6.65 12.56 22.50
CA ALA A 32 -7.12 13.43 21.41
C ALA A 32 -6.34 13.23 20.11
N CYS A 33 -4.99 13.15 20.15
CA CYS A 33 -4.19 13.00 18.94
C CYS A 33 -4.33 11.62 18.27
N ALA A 34 -4.48 10.54 19.04
CA ALA A 34 -4.67 9.20 18.47
C ALA A 34 -6.05 9.06 17.81
N ASP A 35 -7.07 9.73 18.35
CA ASP A 35 -8.42 9.76 17.77
C ASP A 35 -8.46 10.57 16.48
N GLU A 36 -7.72 11.68 16.36
CA GLU A 36 -7.63 12.50 15.16
C GLU A 36 -6.98 11.74 13.99
N VAL A 37 -5.89 11.02 14.24
CA VAL A 37 -5.22 10.20 13.22
C VAL A 37 -6.14 9.08 12.73
N ALA A 38 -6.78 8.38 13.66
CA ALA A 38 -7.71 7.32 13.31
C ALA A 38 -8.92 7.84 12.54
N GLU A 39 -9.42 9.03 12.88
CA GLU A 39 -10.54 9.66 12.18
C GLU A 39 -10.15 10.09 10.77
N ALA A 40 -8.97 10.69 10.58
CA ALA A 40 -8.44 11.02 9.27
C ALA A 40 -8.30 9.77 8.38
N ALA A 41 -7.72 8.68 8.93
CA ALA A 41 -7.58 7.42 8.22
C ALA A 41 -8.93 6.80 7.85
N ARG A 42 -9.91 6.80 8.76
CA ARG A 42 -11.28 6.32 8.49
C ARG A 42 -11.97 7.16 7.41
N LYS A 43 -11.76 8.49 7.42
CA LYS A 43 -12.32 9.39 6.40
C LYS A 43 -11.77 9.04 5.03
N ILE A 44 -10.45 8.92 4.88
CA ILE A 44 -9.78 8.52 3.62
C ILE A 44 -10.31 7.16 3.15
N GLY A 45 -10.42 6.18 4.07
CA GLY A 45 -10.95 4.85 3.74
C GLY A 45 -12.40 4.87 3.27
N ARG A 46 -13.26 5.71 3.86
CA ARG A 46 -14.67 5.85 3.42
C ARG A 46 -14.80 6.55 2.07
N GLU A 47 -13.99 7.56 1.81
CA GLU A 47 -14.08 8.39 0.60
C GLU A 47 -13.42 7.73 -0.61
N LEU A 48 -12.27 7.06 -0.40
CA LEU A 48 -11.40 6.56 -1.46
C LEU A 48 -11.24 5.03 -1.48
N GLY A 49 -11.85 4.30 -0.54
CA GLY A 49 -11.71 2.84 -0.47
C GLY A 49 -12.21 2.11 -1.71
N ASP A 50 -13.20 2.66 -2.41
CA ASP A 50 -13.74 2.09 -3.64
C ASP A 50 -12.88 2.39 -4.89
N ALA A 51 -11.88 3.27 -4.77
CA ALA A 51 -10.88 3.47 -5.80
C ALA A 51 -9.81 2.35 -5.81
N VAL A 52 -9.81 1.46 -4.82
CA VAL A 52 -8.89 0.33 -4.73
C VAL A 52 -9.62 -0.93 -5.17
N LEU A 53 -9.21 -1.50 -6.30
CA LEU A 53 -9.81 -2.68 -6.89
C LEU A 53 -8.90 -3.91 -6.69
N THR A 54 -9.50 -5.10 -6.74
CA THR A 54 -8.73 -6.34 -6.89
C THR A 54 -8.44 -6.56 -8.36
N VAL A 55 -7.21 -6.91 -8.70
CA VAL A 55 -6.82 -7.41 -10.02
C VAL A 55 -6.70 -8.92 -9.92
N ARG A 56 -7.45 -9.65 -10.74
CA ARG A 56 -7.22 -11.07 -10.95
C ARG A 56 -6.48 -11.25 -12.26
N VAL A 57 -5.30 -11.84 -12.17
CA VAL A 57 -4.46 -12.18 -13.33
C VAL A 57 -4.32 -13.69 -13.40
N VAL A 58 -4.55 -14.25 -14.59
CA VAL A 58 -4.37 -15.67 -14.87
C VAL A 58 -3.14 -15.83 -15.75
N ILE A 59 -2.14 -16.55 -15.26
CA ILE A 59 -0.88 -16.76 -15.93
C ILE A 59 -0.78 -18.24 -16.34
N LYS A 60 -0.61 -18.46 -17.62
CA LYS A 60 -0.27 -19.77 -18.19
C LYS A 60 1.23 -19.91 -18.28
N THR A 61 1.77 -20.92 -17.65
CA THR A 61 3.19 -21.25 -17.69
C THR A 61 3.39 -22.56 -18.43
N ARG A 62 4.29 -22.59 -19.40
CA ARG A 62 4.71 -23.77 -20.13
C ARG A 62 6.17 -24.06 -19.86
N VAL A 63 6.46 -25.33 -19.61
CA VAL A 63 7.82 -25.83 -19.49
C VAL A 63 8.20 -26.53 -20.77
N VAL A 64 9.25 -26.03 -21.42
CA VAL A 64 9.78 -26.61 -22.66
C VAL A 64 11.16 -27.17 -22.40
N VAL A 65 11.36 -28.44 -22.78
CA VAL A 65 12.65 -29.15 -22.68
C VAL A 65 13.00 -29.70 -24.06
N GLU A 66 14.17 -29.37 -24.59
CA GLU A 66 14.63 -29.80 -25.90
C GLU A 66 13.60 -29.56 -27.03
N GLY A 67 12.86 -28.43 -26.94
CA GLY A 67 11.81 -28.06 -27.90
C GLY A 67 10.51 -28.86 -27.78
N ARG A 68 10.34 -29.68 -26.72
CA ARG A 68 9.09 -30.40 -26.44
C ARG A 68 8.41 -29.76 -25.22
N GLN A 69 7.13 -29.47 -25.37
CA GLN A 69 6.30 -29.05 -24.23
C GLN A 69 6.11 -30.23 -23.25
N MET A 70 6.58 -30.06 -22.03
CA MET A 70 6.52 -31.10 -20.99
C MET A 70 5.35 -30.92 -20.05
N ASN A 71 5.03 -29.67 -19.70
CA ASN A 71 3.96 -29.36 -18.77
C ASN A 71 3.38 -27.99 -19.09
N GLU A 72 2.09 -27.82 -18.81
CA GLU A 72 1.37 -26.56 -18.84
C GLU A 72 0.61 -26.43 -17.52
N SER A 73 0.71 -25.27 -16.90
CA SER A 73 -0.02 -24.93 -15.68
C SER A 73 -0.66 -23.56 -15.83
N GLU A 74 -1.82 -23.40 -15.22
CA GLU A 74 -2.54 -22.14 -15.18
C GLU A 74 -2.74 -21.75 -13.71
N ASN A 75 -2.27 -20.57 -13.35
CA ASN A 75 -2.36 -20.06 -11.99
C ASN A 75 -3.07 -18.70 -11.99
N ALA A 76 -4.08 -18.58 -11.14
CA ALA A 76 -4.77 -17.33 -10.89
C ALA A 76 -4.23 -16.68 -9.62
N ASN A 77 -3.80 -15.43 -9.74
CA ASN A 77 -3.35 -14.62 -8.61
C ASN A 77 -4.24 -13.39 -8.46
N GLU A 78 -4.41 -12.92 -7.23
CA GLU A 78 -5.06 -11.65 -6.94
C GLU A 78 -4.04 -10.66 -6.39
N THR A 79 -4.07 -9.44 -6.94
CA THR A 79 -3.31 -8.29 -6.48
C THR A 79 -4.21 -7.06 -6.41
N VAL A 80 -3.64 -5.88 -6.18
CA VAL A 80 -4.37 -4.63 -6.00
C VAL A 80 -4.03 -3.64 -7.11
N ALA A 81 -5.03 -2.91 -7.58
CA ALA A 81 -4.86 -1.74 -8.44
C ALA A 81 -5.59 -0.52 -7.88
N THR A 82 -5.01 0.64 -8.13
CA THR A 82 -5.54 1.95 -7.79
C THR A 82 -6.15 2.61 -9.01
N VAL A 83 -7.45 2.89 -8.97
CA VAL A 83 -8.17 3.60 -10.05
C VAL A 83 -7.75 5.06 -10.05
N VAL A 84 -7.33 5.56 -11.23
CA VAL A 84 -6.81 6.92 -11.41
C VAL A 84 -7.63 7.74 -12.40
N SER A 85 -8.66 7.15 -13.01
CA SER A 85 -9.65 7.89 -13.81
C SER A 85 -11.04 7.29 -13.66
N PRO A 86 -12.12 8.10 -13.76
CA PRO A 86 -13.51 7.60 -13.70
C PRO A 86 -13.86 6.61 -14.82
N GLU A 87 -13.12 6.62 -15.92
CA GLU A 87 -13.27 5.71 -17.06
C GLU A 87 -12.66 4.33 -16.77
N GLY A 88 -11.96 4.18 -15.63
CA GLY A 88 -11.44 2.92 -15.16
C GLY A 88 -9.95 2.68 -15.42
N LEU A 89 -9.18 3.71 -15.87
CA LEU A 89 -7.73 3.57 -15.83
C LEU A 89 -7.29 3.28 -14.40
N ALA A 90 -6.49 2.25 -14.23
CA ALA A 90 -5.98 1.84 -12.93
C ALA A 90 -4.48 1.55 -13.02
N VAL A 91 -3.76 1.75 -11.92
CA VAL A 91 -2.34 1.45 -11.80
C VAL A 91 -2.11 0.33 -10.81
N CYS A 92 -1.19 -0.58 -11.14
CA CYS A 92 -0.73 -1.64 -10.25
C CYS A 92 0.78 -1.83 -10.38
N ALA A 93 1.38 -2.67 -9.53
CA ALA A 93 2.76 -3.06 -9.71
C ALA A 93 2.88 -3.99 -10.93
N LEU A 94 3.84 -3.71 -11.80
CA LEU A 94 4.08 -4.51 -13.02
C LEU A 94 4.49 -5.94 -12.68
N SER A 95 5.30 -6.11 -11.64
CA SER A 95 5.77 -7.42 -11.15
C SER A 95 4.64 -8.37 -10.74
N GLU A 96 3.44 -7.84 -10.45
CA GLU A 96 2.27 -8.64 -10.08
C GLU A 96 1.47 -9.14 -11.29
N VAL A 97 1.60 -8.48 -12.43
CA VAL A 97 0.81 -8.78 -13.64
C VAL A 97 1.65 -9.20 -14.83
N ASP A 98 2.97 -9.06 -14.77
CA ASP A 98 3.91 -9.49 -15.81
C ASP A 98 4.82 -10.61 -15.30
N PRO A 99 4.69 -11.84 -15.84
CA PRO A 99 5.53 -12.97 -15.45
C PRO A 99 6.97 -12.88 -15.95
N SER A 100 7.31 -11.93 -16.83
CA SER A 100 8.63 -11.84 -17.50
C SER A 100 9.77 -11.77 -16.50
N HIS A 101 9.61 -11.02 -15.41
CA HIS A 101 10.65 -10.87 -14.38
C HIS A 101 10.96 -12.20 -13.66
N GLN A 102 9.92 -12.99 -13.35
CA GLN A 102 10.11 -14.31 -12.73
C GLN A 102 10.83 -15.26 -13.68
N LEU A 103 10.50 -15.21 -14.97
CA LEU A 103 11.15 -16.00 -16.01
C LEU A 103 12.63 -15.62 -16.17
N GLU A 104 12.96 -14.34 -16.15
CA GLU A 104 14.35 -13.85 -16.20
C GLU A 104 15.16 -14.40 -15.03
N MET A 105 14.62 -14.34 -13.80
CA MET A 105 15.30 -14.88 -12.62
C MET A 105 15.51 -16.40 -12.70
N MET A 106 14.57 -17.15 -13.25
CA MET A 106 14.71 -18.60 -13.47
C MET A 106 15.79 -18.93 -14.51
N ARG A 107 15.91 -18.12 -15.56
CA ARG A 107 16.97 -18.23 -16.57
C ARG A 107 18.36 -17.97 -15.99
N GLU A 108 18.50 -16.91 -15.19
CA GLU A 108 19.77 -16.56 -14.52
C GLU A 108 20.21 -17.63 -13.51
N ALA A 109 19.28 -18.36 -12.91
CA ALA A 109 19.58 -19.47 -12.01
C ALA A 109 20.17 -20.72 -12.72
N GLY A 110 20.36 -20.67 -14.06
CA GLY A 110 20.98 -21.74 -14.84
C GLY A 110 20.10 -22.96 -15.04
N SER A 111 18.78 -22.79 -15.09
CA SER A 111 17.84 -23.87 -15.38
C SER A 111 18.03 -24.38 -16.82
N GLU A 112 18.18 -25.70 -16.99
CA GLU A 112 18.14 -26.36 -18.30
C GLU A 112 16.74 -26.31 -18.96
N TYR A 113 15.74 -25.88 -18.19
CA TYR A 113 14.35 -25.77 -18.62
C TYR A 113 14.08 -24.39 -19.20
N GLN A 114 13.44 -24.35 -20.36
CA GLN A 114 12.88 -23.13 -20.91
C GLN A 114 11.46 -22.95 -20.37
N PHE A 115 11.23 -21.80 -19.74
CA PHE A 115 9.92 -21.42 -19.25
C PHE A 115 9.34 -20.35 -20.16
N GLU A 116 8.11 -20.56 -20.57
CA GLU A 116 7.29 -19.57 -21.26
C GLU A 116 6.11 -19.26 -20.36
N ALA A 117 5.77 -17.99 -20.21
CA ALA A 117 4.57 -17.58 -19.49
C ALA A 117 3.87 -16.45 -20.23
N GLU A 118 2.56 -16.54 -20.27
CA GLU A 118 1.68 -15.54 -20.86
C GLU A 118 0.51 -15.23 -19.93
N VAL A 119 0.06 -13.98 -19.95
CA VAL A 119 -1.18 -13.59 -19.27
C VAL A 119 -2.34 -14.02 -20.15
N SER A 120 -3.17 -14.95 -19.65
CA SER A 120 -4.33 -15.49 -20.40
C SER A 120 -5.64 -14.77 -20.08
N ASP A 121 -5.77 -14.21 -18.88
CA ASP A 121 -6.92 -13.42 -18.45
C ASP A 121 -6.50 -12.36 -17.45
N LEU A 122 -7.07 -11.15 -17.55
CA LEU A 122 -6.84 -10.06 -16.61
C LEU A 122 -8.14 -9.31 -16.39
N LYS A 123 -8.53 -9.20 -15.12
CA LYS A 123 -9.79 -8.57 -14.72
C LYS A 123 -9.60 -7.65 -13.54
N LEU A 124 -10.31 -6.54 -13.56
CA LEU A 124 -10.54 -5.67 -12.41
C LEU A 124 -11.83 -6.11 -11.71
N ILE A 125 -11.75 -6.39 -10.42
CA ILE A 125 -12.90 -6.80 -9.62
C ILE A 125 -13.26 -5.65 -8.69
N ARG A 126 -14.48 -5.15 -8.83
CA ARG A 126 -15.04 -4.07 -8.03
C ARG A 126 -15.40 -4.54 -6.61
N PRO A 127 -15.61 -3.60 -5.65
CA PRO A 127 -16.10 -3.94 -4.31
C PRO A 127 -17.43 -4.71 -4.30
N ASP A 128 -18.30 -4.45 -5.28
CA ASP A 128 -19.60 -5.14 -5.45
C ASP A 128 -19.47 -6.52 -6.12
N GLY A 129 -18.25 -6.98 -6.40
CA GLY A 129 -17.94 -8.26 -7.03
C GLY A 129 -18.08 -8.26 -8.56
N LYS A 130 -18.46 -7.15 -9.19
CA LYS A 130 -18.53 -7.07 -10.65
C LYS A 130 -17.13 -7.10 -11.24
N GLU A 131 -16.95 -7.94 -12.27
CA GLU A 131 -15.72 -8.10 -13.00
C GLU A 131 -15.72 -7.24 -14.26
N LEU A 132 -14.61 -6.57 -14.52
CA LEU A 132 -14.35 -5.81 -15.73
C LEU A 132 -13.13 -6.43 -16.40
N ALA A 133 -13.28 -7.00 -17.60
CA ALA A 133 -12.13 -7.43 -18.39
C ALA A 133 -11.22 -6.23 -18.65
N ALA A 134 -9.91 -6.43 -18.55
CA ALA A 134 -8.95 -5.35 -18.66
C ALA A 134 -7.71 -5.81 -19.43
N GLU A 135 -6.92 -4.84 -19.89
CA GLU A 135 -5.65 -5.04 -20.57
C GLU A 135 -4.58 -4.12 -19.99
N VAL A 136 -3.32 -4.50 -20.14
CA VAL A 136 -2.17 -3.66 -19.81
C VAL A 136 -1.90 -2.75 -21.00
N VAL A 137 -2.04 -1.44 -20.82
CA VAL A 137 -1.85 -0.44 -21.89
C VAL A 137 -0.51 0.27 -21.82
N VAL A 138 0.10 0.36 -20.63
CA VAL A 138 1.45 0.89 -20.43
C VAL A 138 2.18 0.03 -19.42
N GLN A 139 3.46 -0.23 -19.69
CA GLN A 139 4.38 -0.92 -18.78
C GLN A 139 5.63 -0.08 -18.61
N ASP A 140 6.02 0.17 -17.35
CA ASP A 140 7.29 0.80 -17.00
C ASP A 140 8.06 -0.14 -16.06
N LYS A 141 9.05 -0.85 -16.63
CA LYS A 141 9.89 -1.81 -15.89
C LYS A 141 10.80 -1.12 -14.87
N ASP A 142 11.22 0.11 -15.17
CA ASP A 142 12.09 0.87 -14.28
C ASP A 142 11.35 1.38 -13.05
N LEU A 143 10.04 1.57 -13.14
CA LEU A 143 9.20 2.02 -12.04
C LEU A 143 8.44 0.88 -11.38
N ASP A 144 8.47 -0.33 -11.96
CA ASP A 144 7.60 -1.45 -11.58
C ASP A 144 6.13 -1.04 -11.61
N LEU A 145 5.71 -0.33 -12.67
CA LEU A 145 4.37 0.20 -12.79
C LEU A 145 3.70 -0.26 -14.07
N ALA A 146 2.46 -0.74 -13.98
CA ALA A 146 1.59 -1.04 -15.09
C ALA A 146 0.33 -0.17 -15.04
N VAL A 147 -0.12 0.29 -16.20
CA VAL A 147 -1.43 0.95 -16.36
C VAL A 147 -2.37 -0.04 -17.01
N LEU A 148 -3.50 -0.28 -16.35
CA LEU A 148 -4.56 -1.15 -16.78
C LEU A 148 -5.72 -0.31 -17.30
N ARG A 149 -6.37 -0.81 -18.35
CA ARG A 149 -7.59 -0.23 -18.93
C ARG A 149 -8.65 -1.30 -19.06
N PRO A 150 -9.91 -1.06 -18.62
CA PRO A 150 -11.01 -1.93 -18.98
C PRO A 150 -11.19 -2.02 -20.51
N THR A 151 -11.41 -3.22 -21.02
CA THR A 151 -11.65 -3.43 -22.47
C THR A 151 -12.97 -2.84 -22.92
N GLU A 152 -13.94 -2.72 -21.99
CA GLU A 152 -15.21 -2.06 -22.21
C GLU A 152 -15.38 -0.93 -21.18
N LYS A 153 -15.97 0.18 -21.61
CA LYS A 153 -16.25 1.30 -20.71
C LYS A 153 -17.19 0.85 -19.58
N PRO A 154 -16.83 1.10 -18.31
CA PRO A 154 -17.71 0.82 -17.19
C PRO A 154 -19.09 1.51 -17.36
N ALA A 155 -20.16 0.79 -17.04
CA ALA A 155 -21.53 1.34 -17.13
C ALA A 155 -21.73 2.57 -16.23
N GLU A 156 -21.01 2.62 -15.11
CA GLU A 156 -21.01 3.73 -14.15
C GLU A 156 -19.58 4.19 -13.94
N PRO A 157 -19.33 5.50 -13.76
CA PRO A 157 -18.00 6.02 -13.43
C PRO A 157 -17.45 5.35 -12.16
N LEU A 158 -16.18 5.02 -12.17
CA LEU A 158 -15.50 4.46 -10.99
C LEU A 158 -15.03 5.60 -10.08
N THR A 159 -14.98 5.32 -8.78
CA THR A 159 -14.25 6.18 -7.83
C THR A 159 -12.80 6.20 -8.23
N ALA A 160 -12.21 7.38 -8.40
CA ALA A 160 -10.83 7.54 -8.86
C ALA A 160 -10.05 8.46 -7.93
N ILE A 161 -8.76 8.22 -7.83
CA ILE A 161 -7.81 9.05 -7.09
C ILE A 161 -7.25 10.11 -8.02
N ASP A 162 -7.35 11.38 -7.59
CA ASP A 162 -6.78 12.50 -8.32
C ASP A 162 -5.26 12.57 -8.10
N LEU A 163 -4.49 12.21 -9.12
CA LEU A 163 -3.03 12.25 -9.10
C LEU A 163 -2.45 13.68 -9.03
N THR A 164 -3.26 14.73 -9.20
CA THR A 164 -2.82 16.12 -9.07
C THR A 164 -2.81 16.60 -7.62
N GLN A 165 -3.57 15.95 -6.74
CA GLN A 165 -3.62 16.21 -5.30
C GLN A 165 -2.49 15.45 -4.60
N GLU A 166 -1.25 15.83 -4.91
CA GLU A 166 -0.05 15.16 -4.42
C GLU A 166 0.56 15.85 -3.20
N ARG A 167 1.32 15.08 -2.42
CA ARG A 167 2.10 15.56 -1.28
C ARG A 167 3.45 14.83 -1.19
N THR A 168 4.50 15.60 -0.93
CA THR A 168 5.81 15.09 -0.54
C THR A 168 5.84 14.95 0.98
N PRO A 169 5.95 13.74 1.52
CA PRO A 169 5.97 13.52 2.96
C PRO A 169 7.36 13.77 3.54
N GLU A 170 7.41 14.11 4.83
CA GLU A 170 8.64 14.20 5.59
C GLU A 170 8.96 12.89 6.33
N MET A 171 10.22 12.74 6.76
CA MET A 171 10.63 11.59 7.59
C MET A 171 9.81 11.53 8.89
N LEU A 172 9.37 10.34 9.28
CA LEU A 172 8.49 10.04 10.40
C LEU A 172 7.04 10.53 10.26
N GLU A 173 6.68 11.18 9.15
CA GLU A 173 5.29 11.54 8.88
C GLU A 173 4.41 10.29 8.82
N GLN A 174 3.22 10.39 9.39
CA GLN A 174 2.22 9.32 9.37
C GLN A 174 1.53 9.25 8.02
N LEU A 175 1.33 8.03 7.55
CA LEU A 175 0.73 7.71 6.26
C LEU A 175 -0.46 6.79 6.45
N VAL A 176 -1.39 6.87 5.51
CA VAL A 176 -2.54 5.98 5.39
C VAL A 176 -2.37 5.16 4.11
N VAL A 177 -2.35 3.85 4.23
CA VAL A 177 -2.33 2.93 3.09
C VAL A 177 -3.71 2.31 2.94
N LEU A 178 -4.30 2.45 1.76
CA LEU A 178 -5.53 1.75 1.42
C LEU A 178 -5.19 0.47 0.66
N SER A 179 -5.89 -0.60 0.99
CA SER A 179 -5.74 -1.89 0.35
C SER A 179 -7.08 -2.60 0.26
N ARG A 180 -7.07 -3.74 -0.42
CA ARG A 180 -8.20 -4.66 -0.47
C ARG A 180 -7.72 -6.06 -0.16
N LEU A 181 -8.39 -6.71 0.77
CA LEU A 181 -8.05 -8.08 1.16
C LEU A 181 -8.47 -9.06 0.06
N GLY A 182 -7.87 -10.24 0.05
CA GLY A 182 -8.18 -11.28 -0.93
C GLY A 182 -9.59 -11.87 -0.79
N GLU A 183 -9.92 -12.79 -1.69
CA GLU A 183 -11.22 -13.44 -1.79
C GLU A 183 -11.71 -14.07 -0.48
N VAL A 184 -10.81 -14.71 0.28
CA VAL A 184 -11.12 -15.34 1.57
C VAL A 184 -11.73 -14.35 2.58
N ALA A 185 -11.38 -13.06 2.46
CA ALA A 185 -11.92 -11.99 3.30
C ALA A 185 -12.99 -11.15 2.57
N ASN A 186 -13.65 -11.73 1.56
CA ASN A 186 -14.66 -11.07 0.72
C ASN A 186 -14.17 -9.75 0.12
N ARG A 187 -12.88 -9.64 -0.17
CA ARG A 187 -12.24 -8.45 -0.71
C ARG A 187 -12.58 -7.18 0.08
N ALA A 188 -12.65 -7.29 1.41
CA ALA A 188 -12.95 -6.17 2.29
C ALA A 188 -11.88 -5.07 2.14
N ALA A 189 -12.33 -3.80 2.17
CA ALA A 189 -11.41 -2.66 2.21
C ALA A 189 -10.57 -2.70 3.50
N SER A 190 -9.29 -2.43 3.37
CA SER A 190 -8.34 -2.37 4.49
C SER A 190 -7.69 -1.00 4.55
N VAL A 191 -7.57 -0.46 5.75
CA VAL A 191 -6.93 0.82 6.04
C VAL A 191 -5.82 0.56 7.05
N THR A 192 -4.59 0.90 6.68
CA THR A 192 -3.41 0.68 7.53
C THR A 192 -2.68 1.99 7.75
N LEU A 193 -2.22 2.23 8.97
CA LEU A 193 -1.35 3.35 9.31
C LEU A 193 0.10 2.90 9.19
N ASP A 194 0.92 3.74 8.57
CA ASP A 194 2.37 3.55 8.44
C ASP A 194 3.11 4.85 8.66
N ARG A 195 4.44 4.86 8.53
CA ARG A 195 5.29 6.04 8.64
C ARG A 195 6.41 5.99 7.62
N VAL A 196 6.83 7.17 7.16
CA VAL A 196 8.07 7.30 6.37
C VAL A 196 9.27 7.01 7.26
N GLN A 197 10.01 5.95 6.96
CA GLN A 197 11.24 5.57 7.66
C GLN A 197 12.48 6.21 7.05
N ALA A 198 12.48 6.33 5.70
CA ALA A 198 13.57 6.96 4.98
C ALA A 198 13.07 7.59 3.67
N VAL A 199 13.79 8.60 3.21
CA VAL A 199 13.60 9.22 1.89
C VAL A 199 14.87 8.98 1.09
N VAL A 200 14.78 8.16 0.04
CA VAL A 200 15.85 7.96 -0.94
C VAL A 200 15.72 9.05 -2.00
N GLN A 201 16.81 9.74 -2.33
CA GLN A 201 16.77 10.84 -3.30
C GLN A 201 17.42 10.49 -4.64
N LYS A 202 18.33 9.52 -4.67
CA LYS A 202 19.08 9.15 -5.87
C LYS A 202 18.97 7.65 -6.12
N PRO A 203 18.85 7.20 -7.37
CA PRO A 203 18.79 7.98 -8.61
C PRO A 203 17.48 8.74 -8.79
N ARG A 204 16.43 8.43 -8.04
CA ARG A 204 15.12 9.10 -7.97
C ARG A 204 14.57 9.11 -6.56
N THR A 205 13.57 9.94 -6.31
CA THR A 205 12.91 9.96 -5.00
C THR A 205 12.07 8.70 -4.81
N LEU A 206 12.26 8.04 -3.65
CA LEU A 206 11.44 6.93 -3.18
C LEU A 206 11.23 7.06 -1.68
N TYR A 207 10.06 6.68 -1.19
CA TYR A 207 9.79 6.68 0.24
C TYR A 207 9.80 5.24 0.76
N ILE A 208 10.64 5.00 1.76
CA ILE A 208 10.69 3.71 2.47
C ILE A 208 9.74 3.83 3.65
N THR A 209 8.80 2.90 3.73
CA THR A 209 7.83 2.82 4.82
C THR A 209 8.06 1.57 5.67
N GLY A 210 7.24 1.36 6.68
CA GLY A 210 7.35 0.23 7.59
C GLY A 210 6.92 -1.11 6.99
N VAL A 211 6.91 -2.13 7.83
CA VAL A 211 6.54 -3.51 7.44
C VAL A 211 5.10 -3.61 6.92
N ASN A 212 4.26 -2.64 7.26
CA ASN A 212 2.84 -2.66 6.86
C ASN A 212 2.64 -2.54 5.35
N ALA A 213 3.57 -1.92 4.61
CA ALA A 213 3.52 -1.88 3.15
C ALA A 213 3.57 -3.30 2.53
N TRP A 214 4.30 -4.23 3.14
CA TRP A 214 4.34 -5.64 2.72
C TRP A 214 3.00 -6.36 2.92
N VAL A 215 2.30 -6.03 4.00
CA VAL A 215 1.01 -6.65 4.34
C VAL A 215 -0.11 -6.07 3.48
N SER A 216 0.01 -4.79 3.12
CA SER A 216 -1.02 -4.10 2.32
C SER A 216 -1.02 -4.53 0.85
N GLY A 217 0.11 -5.04 0.34
CA GLY A 217 0.27 -5.44 -1.06
C GLY A 217 0.81 -4.34 -1.97
N LEU A 218 1.26 -4.74 -3.15
CA LEU A 218 1.73 -3.83 -4.19
C LEU A 218 0.55 -3.22 -4.94
N GLY A 219 0.74 -2.03 -5.53
CA GLY A 219 -0.33 -1.30 -6.24
C GLY A 219 -1.23 -0.47 -5.33
N CYS A 220 -1.04 -0.53 -4.00
CA CYS A 220 -1.82 0.20 -3.02
C CYS A 220 -1.49 1.70 -3.01
N PRO A 221 -2.50 2.60 -2.94
CA PRO A 221 -2.29 4.03 -2.78
C PRO A 221 -1.92 4.37 -1.34
N VAL A 222 -1.01 5.33 -1.20
CA VAL A 222 -0.52 5.85 0.06
C VAL A 222 -0.85 7.33 0.17
N PHE A 223 -1.46 7.74 1.27
CA PHE A 223 -1.91 9.10 1.53
C PHE A 223 -1.24 9.70 2.76
N ALA A 224 -1.09 11.01 2.77
CA ALA A 224 -0.89 11.77 4.00
C ALA A 224 -2.23 11.89 4.76
N LEU A 225 -2.19 12.28 6.03
CA LEU A 225 -3.40 12.41 6.86
C LEU A 225 -4.38 13.49 6.37
N ASP A 226 -3.90 14.43 5.53
CA ASP A 226 -4.75 15.44 4.88
C ASP A 226 -5.51 14.92 3.65
N GLY A 227 -5.34 13.64 3.31
CA GLY A 227 -5.99 12.97 2.18
C GLY A 227 -5.28 13.15 0.84
N LYS A 228 -4.14 13.84 0.79
CA LYS A 228 -3.36 13.99 -0.45
C LYS A 228 -2.54 12.74 -0.72
N LEU A 229 -2.44 12.39 -2.00
CA LEU A 229 -1.70 11.22 -2.45
C LEU A 229 -0.19 11.45 -2.29
N VAL A 230 0.47 10.54 -1.61
CA VAL A 230 1.93 10.44 -1.53
C VAL A 230 2.49 9.64 -2.71
N GLY A 231 1.85 8.52 -3.02
CA GLY A 231 2.28 7.66 -4.12
C GLY A 231 1.63 6.28 -4.10
N ILE A 232 2.24 5.36 -4.84
CA ILE A 232 1.79 3.97 -4.99
C ILE A 232 2.89 3.02 -4.49
N VAL A 233 2.51 1.94 -3.82
CA VAL A 233 3.44 0.89 -3.37
C VAL A 233 3.84 0.04 -4.57
N VAL A 234 5.15 -0.04 -4.84
CA VAL A 234 5.76 -0.85 -5.91
C VAL A 234 6.93 -1.66 -5.38
N MET A 235 7.42 -2.63 -6.14
CA MET A 235 8.60 -3.42 -5.78
C MET A 235 9.87 -2.79 -6.34
N ARG A 236 10.93 -2.76 -5.53
CA ARG A 236 12.27 -2.34 -5.99
C ARG A 236 13.32 -3.36 -5.59
N SER A 237 14.13 -3.74 -6.58
CA SER A 237 15.36 -4.49 -6.32
C SER A 237 16.42 -3.54 -5.75
N MET A 238 16.86 -3.83 -4.55
CA MET A 238 17.96 -3.11 -3.91
C MET A 238 19.25 -3.90 -4.13
N PRO A 239 20.33 -3.24 -4.62
CA PRO A 239 21.60 -3.91 -4.76
C PRO A 239 22.04 -4.50 -3.40
N ALA A 240 22.64 -5.67 -3.45
CA ALA A 240 23.19 -6.28 -2.25
C ALA A 240 24.22 -5.38 -1.59
N ILE A 241 24.06 -5.16 -0.28
CA ILE A 241 25.12 -4.51 0.52
C ILE A 241 26.23 -5.54 0.70
N ALA A 242 27.41 -5.29 0.12
CA ALA A 242 28.56 -6.14 0.29
C ALA A 242 28.91 -6.25 1.79
N GLY A 243 28.88 -7.48 2.35
CA GLY A 243 29.17 -7.74 3.77
C GLY A 243 27.96 -7.73 4.71
N GLY A 244 26.74 -7.59 4.22
CA GLY A 244 25.52 -7.73 5.05
C GLY A 244 25.19 -9.20 5.38
N PRO A 245 24.32 -9.47 6.38
CA PRO A 245 23.94 -10.83 6.82
C PRO A 245 23.20 -11.66 5.78
N GLY A 246 23.20 -11.33 4.52
CA GLY A 246 22.57 -12.04 3.40
C GLY A 246 23.53 -12.40 2.26
N GLY A 247 24.84 -12.16 2.40
CA GLY A 247 25.85 -12.69 1.47
C GLY A 247 25.69 -12.25 0.01
N GLY A 248 25.46 -10.97 -0.28
CA GLY A 248 25.59 -10.44 -1.64
C GLY A 248 24.38 -10.71 -2.56
N ARG A 249 23.22 -11.10 -2.07
CA ARG A 249 22.00 -11.21 -2.87
C ARG A 249 21.24 -9.88 -2.89
N SER A 250 20.76 -9.47 -4.07
CA SER A 250 19.81 -8.38 -4.18
C SER A 250 18.54 -8.74 -3.36
N SER A 251 18.04 -7.79 -2.60
CA SER A 251 16.78 -7.95 -1.87
C SER A 251 15.71 -7.09 -2.53
N ASN A 252 14.57 -7.68 -2.81
CA ASN A 252 13.40 -6.93 -3.24
C ASN A 252 12.72 -6.33 -2.01
N MET A 253 12.33 -5.08 -2.07
CA MET A 253 11.58 -4.42 -1.01
C MET A 253 10.46 -3.55 -1.58
N PRO A 254 9.29 -3.49 -0.93
CA PRO A 254 8.26 -2.54 -1.30
C PRO A 254 8.71 -1.12 -0.93
N VAL A 255 8.45 -0.20 -1.83
CA VAL A 255 8.69 1.24 -1.65
C VAL A 255 7.49 2.01 -2.15
N VAL A 256 7.34 3.25 -1.71
CA VAL A 256 6.33 4.14 -2.26
C VAL A 256 6.95 4.97 -3.37
N LEU A 257 6.44 4.78 -4.59
CA LEU A 257 6.76 5.59 -5.76
C LEU A 257 5.97 6.90 -5.69
N PRO A 258 6.61 8.09 -5.80
CA PRO A 258 5.92 9.37 -5.71
C PRO A 258 4.77 9.51 -6.71
N ALA A 259 3.70 10.20 -6.33
CA ALA A 259 2.53 10.43 -7.17
C ALA A 259 2.86 11.12 -8.50
N ALA A 260 3.85 12.03 -8.51
CA ALA A 260 4.32 12.70 -9.73
C ALA A 260 4.88 11.70 -10.77
N ASP A 261 5.65 10.69 -10.33
CA ASP A 261 6.18 9.65 -11.22
C ASP A 261 5.06 8.77 -11.77
N VAL A 262 4.09 8.40 -10.90
CA VAL A 262 2.90 7.64 -11.31
C VAL A 262 2.10 8.40 -12.36
N ARG A 263 1.86 9.71 -12.15
CA ARG A 263 1.18 10.58 -13.11
C ARG A 263 1.88 10.58 -14.47
N GLY A 264 3.21 10.70 -14.48
CA GLY A 264 3.99 10.69 -15.73
C GLY A 264 3.80 9.42 -16.55
N VAL A 265 3.60 8.25 -15.93
CA VAL A 265 3.30 6.99 -16.61
C VAL A 265 1.85 6.93 -17.08
N VAL A 266 0.89 7.39 -16.26
CA VAL A 266 -0.53 7.40 -16.63
C VAL A 266 -0.81 8.33 -17.81
N GLU A 267 -0.13 9.46 -17.91
CA GLU A 267 -0.26 10.40 -19.05
C GLU A 267 0.18 9.77 -20.39
N GLN A 268 1.02 8.74 -20.38
CA GLN A 268 1.38 8.01 -21.58
C GLN A 268 0.22 7.12 -22.09
N ALA A 269 -0.60 6.61 -21.17
CA ALA A 269 -1.79 5.83 -21.51
C ALA A 269 -2.94 6.67 -22.10
N ALA A 270 -2.93 7.97 -21.90
CA ALA A 270 -3.94 8.90 -22.42
C ALA A 270 -3.67 9.39 -23.85
N ARG A 271 -2.47 9.09 -24.40
CA ARG A 271 -2.06 9.44 -25.77
C ARG A 271 -2.43 8.36 -26.75
#